data_7bd30fd6cfa378572b1f47857a7ccd59
#
_entry.id   7bd30fd6cfa378572b1f47857a7ccd59
#
_cell.length_a   1.000
_cell.length_b   1.000
_cell.length_c   1.000
_cell.angle_alpha   90.00
_cell.angle_beta   90.00
_cell.angle_gamma   90.00
#
_symmetry.space_group_name_H-M   'P 1'
#
loop_
_entity.id
_entity.type
_entity.pdbx_description
1 polymer ?
#
loop_
_entity_poly.entity_id
_entity_poly.type
_entity_poly.pdbx_seq_one_letter_code
_entity_poly.pdbx_strand_id
1 'polypeptide(L)'
;MSTTDRSLAEADTGSRLRLSRIEVEGVLRRRLLDLGFVPGNTVEVLQRSPLGDPVAFRVNNTTIALRREESTRIYGEIIGGEDE
;
A
#
# COMPACT_ATOMS: atom_id res chain seq x y z
N MET A 1 -10.94 -14.52 -14.74
CA MET A 1 -10.72 -14.42 -13.63
C MET A 1 -10.65 -13.17 -13.06
N SER A 2 -11.24 -12.92 -12.23
CA SER A 2 -11.27 -11.66 -11.72
C SER A 2 -10.09 -11.45 -10.90
N THR A 3 -9.59 -10.28 -10.92
CA THR A 3 -8.57 -10.00 -10.02
C THR A 3 -9.19 -9.35 -8.86
N THR A 4 -8.52 -9.40 -7.77
CA THR A 4 -9.03 -8.78 -6.57
C THR A 4 -8.10 -7.68 -6.15
N ASP A 5 -7.56 -6.96 -7.14
CA ASP A 5 -6.71 -5.83 -6.83
C ASP A 5 -7.50 -4.78 -6.07
N ARG A 6 -6.89 -4.26 -5.04
CA ARG A 6 -7.49 -3.22 -4.24
C ARG A 6 -6.48 -2.12 -4.05
N SER A 7 -6.96 -0.90 -3.86
CA SER A 7 -6.03 0.16 -3.56
C SER A 7 -5.59 0.03 -2.11
N LEU A 8 -4.42 0.55 -1.80
CA LEU A 8 -3.94 0.51 -0.43
C LEU A 8 -4.88 1.27 0.50
N ALA A 9 -5.56 2.28 -0.04
CA ALA A 9 -6.47 3.09 0.78
C ALA A 9 -7.66 2.29 1.27
N GLU A 10 -8.01 1.20 0.57
CA GLU A 10 -9.15 0.39 0.93
C GLU A 10 -8.81 -0.80 1.81
N ALA A 11 -7.53 -1.05 2.01
CA ALA A 11 -7.14 -2.23 2.76
C ALA A 11 -7.24 -1.98 4.25
N ASP A 12 -7.56 -3.03 4.99
CA ASP A 12 -7.70 -2.92 6.42
C ASP A 12 -6.36 -3.02 7.11
N THR A 13 -6.30 -2.47 8.32
CA THR A 13 -5.11 -2.59 9.14
C THR A 13 -4.79 -4.07 9.35
N GLY A 14 -3.53 -4.40 9.21
CA GLY A 14 -3.09 -5.78 9.38
C GLY A 14 -3.04 -6.55 8.08
N SER A 15 -3.59 -6.01 7.00
CA SER A 15 -3.56 -6.70 5.72
C SER A 15 -2.18 -6.61 5.08
N ARG A 16 -1.86 -7.62 4.28
CA ARG A 16 -0.65 -7.59 3.48
C ARG A 16 -1.06 -7.73 2.03
N LEU A 17 -0.47 -6.91 1.19
CA LEU A 17 -0.80 -6.90 -0.22
C LEU A 17 0.46 -7.05 -1.05
N ARG A 18 0.34 -7.81 -2.14
CA ARG A 18 1.42 -7.86 -3.12
C ARG A 18 1.10 -6.82 -4.16
N LEU A 19 1.98 -5.88 -4.35
CA LEU A 19 1.72 -4.76 -5.25
C LEU A 19 1.60 -5.24 -6.68
N SER A 20 0.62 -4.71 -7.40
CA SER A 20 0.43 -5.04 -8.79
C SER A 20 0.68 -3.86 -9.70
N ARG A 21 0.30 -2.65 -9.29
CA ARG A 21 0.60 -1.48 -10.11
C ARG A 21 0.52 -0.23 -9.27
N ILE A 22 1.23 0.77 -9.73
CA ILE A 22 1.30 2.06 -9.07
C ILE A 22 0.92 3.09 -10.10
N GLU A 23 -0.14 3.83 -9.83
CA GLU A 23 -0.65 4.82 -10.78
C GLU A 23 -0.36 6.25 -10.35
N VAL A 24 0.66 6.44 -9.52
CA VAL A 24 1.12 7.77 -9.21
C VAL A 24 2.19 8.15 -10.23
N GLU A 25 2.44 9.43 -10.37
CA GLU A 25 3.37 9.91 -11.37
C GLU A 25 4.37 10.88 -10.77
N GLY A 26 5.40 11.22 -11.56
CA GLY A 26 6.34 12.25 -11.21
C GLY A 26 7.26 11.86 -10.07
N VAL A 27 7.59 12.87 -9.29
CA VAL A 27 8.56 12.68 -8.20
C VAL A 27 8.06 11.68 -7.18
N LEU A 28 6.77 11.70 -6.91
CA LEU A 28 6.23 10.75 -5.93
C LEU A 28 6.41 9.32 -6.41
N ARG A 29 6.19 9.06 -7.69
CA ARG A 29 6.36 7.71 -8.21
C ARG A 29 7.79 7.24 -8.01
N ARG A 30 8.75 8.08 -8.36
CA ARG A 30 10.15 7.70 -8.23
C ARG A 30 10.49 7.44 -6.77
N ARG A 31 9.98 8.29 -5.87
CA ARG A 31 10.27 8.13 -4.47
C ARG A 31 9.71 6.82 -3.93
N LEU A 32 8.47 6.49 -4.31
CA LEU A 32 7.86 5.26 -3.85
C LEU A 32 8.60 4.04 -4.37
N LEU A 33 9.00 4.07 -5.64
CA LEU A 33 9.76 2.95 -6.19
C LEU A 33 11.07 2.76 -5.46
N ASP A 34 11.74 3.86 -5.13
CA ASP A 34 13.00 3.80 -4.42
C ASP A 34 12.82 3.23 -3.02
N LEU A 35 11.65 3.43 -2.42
CA LEU A 35 11.39 2.90 -1.10
C LEU A 35 10.98 1.45 -1.11
N GLY A 36 10.69 0.91 -2.28
CA GLY A 36 10.32 -0.49 -2.39
C GLY A 36 8.88 -0.74 -2.82
N PHE A 37 8.13 0.31 -3.14
CA PHE A 37 6.77 0.12 -3.62
C PHE A 37 6.83 -0.24 -5.10
N VAL A 38 7.31 -1.44 -5.39
CA VAL A 38 7.42 -1.91 -6.76
C VAL A 38 6.51 -3.12 -6.94
N PRO A 39 6.00 -3.32 -8.15
CA PRO A 39 5.15 -4.49 -8.39
C PRO A 39 5.86 -5.77 -7.99
N GLY A 40 5.14 -6.62 -7.29
CA GLY A 40 5.71 -7.86 -6.81
C GLY A 40 6.15 -7.82 -5.36
N ASN A 41 6.40 -6.63 -4.81
CA ASN A 41 6.76 -6.53 -3.41
C ASN A 41 5.53 -6.54 -2.54
N THR A 42 5.72 -6.90 -1.29
CA THR A 42 4.63 -6.97 -0.34
C THR A 42 4.64 -5.74 0.55
N VAL A 43 3.46 -5.21 0.80
CA VAL A 43 3.27 -4.06 1.66
C VAL A 43 2.31 -4.46 2.77
N GLU A 44 2.60 -4.06 3.98
CA GLU A 44 1.74 -4.33 5.11
C GLU A 44 1.08 -3.04 5.57
N VAL A 45 -0.22 -3.09 5.83
CA VAL A 45 -0.96 -1.93 6.34
C VAL A 45 -0.81 -1.92 7.84
N LEU A 46 -0.11 -0.93 8.38
CA LEU A 46 0.20 -0.94 9.80
C LEU A 46 -0.87 -0.30 10.65
N GLN A 47 -1.14 0.96 10.40
CA GLN A 47 -2.01 1.64 11.33
C GLN A 47 -2.49 2.95 10.73
N ARG A 48 -3.71 3.33 11.07
CA ARG A 48 -4.25 4.60 10.63
C ARG A 48 -4.05 5.62 11.71
N SER A 49 -3.92 6.88 11.32
CA SER A 49 -3.86 7.93 12.31
C SER A 49 -5.24 8.07 12.95
N PRO A 50 -5.35 8.77 14.07
CA PRO A 50 -6.65 8.94 14.73
C PRO A 50 -7.71 9.53 13.84
N LEU A 51 -7.33 10.34 12.86
CA LEU A 51 -8.30 10.93 11.96
C LEU A 51 -8.49 10.10 10.69
N GLY A 52 -7.84 8.96 10.61
CA GLY A 52 -7.99 8.08 9.46
C GLY A 52 -7.03 8.35 8.32
N ASP A 53 -6.25 9.41 8.41
CA ASP A 53 -5.33 9.81 7.36
C ASP A 53 -4.22 10.62 7.99
N PRO A 54 -2.96 10.34 7.70
CA PRO A 54 -2.47 9.32 6.79
C PRO A 54 -2.47 7.93 7.41
N VAL A 55 -2.11 6.95 6.60
CA VAL A 55 -2.02 5.57 7.05
C VAL A 55 -0.57 5.13 6.90
N ALA A 56 -0.08 4.37 7.86
CA ALA A 56 1.29 3.89 7.84
C ALA A 56 1.36 2.53 7.15
N PHE A 57 2.36 2.37 6.32
CA PHE A 57 2.59 1.12 5.59
C PHE A 57 4.04 0.70 5.80
N ARG A 58 4.28 -0.59 5.74
CA ARG A 58 5.63 -1.11 5.84
C ARG A 58 5.99 -1.83 4.55
N VAL A 59 7.14 -1.47 3.99
CA VAL A 59 7.66 -2.13 2.81
C VAL A 59 9.16 -2.20 2.97
N ASN A 60 9.75 -3.38 2.75
CA ASN A 60 11.20 -3.57 2.87
C ASN A 60 11.75 -3.08 4.19
N ASN A 61 11.04 -3.35 5.28
CA ASN A 61 11.44 -2.95 6.62
C ASN A 61 11.48 -1.45 6.82
N THR A 62 10.86 -0.71 5.93
CA THR A 62 10.77 0.74 6.05
C THR A 62 9.32 1.09 6.28
N THR A 63 9.06 1.97 7.24
CA THR A 63 7.71 2.41 7.51
C THR A 63 7.53 3.79 6.90
N ILE A 64 6.44 3.95 6.17
CA ILE A 64 6.18 5.23 5.53
C ILE A 64 4.70 5.53 5.65
N ALA A 65 4.37 6.79 5.84
CA ALA A 65 2.98 7.22 5.93
C ALA A 65 2.56 7.81 4.60
N LEU A 66 1.42 7.38 4.10
CA LEU A 66 0.90 7.89 2.83
C LEU A 66 -0.47 8.48 3.07
N ARG A 67 -0.74 9.59 2.41
CA ARG A 67 -2.05 10.18 2.46
C ARG A 67 -2.99 9.40 1.59
N ARG A 68 -4.27 9.50 1.88
CA ARG A 68 -5.27 8.75 1.15
C ARG A 68 -5.19 9.03 -0.34
N GLU A 69 -4.96 10.29 -0.72
CA GLU A 69 -4.90 10.62 -2.14
C GLU A 69 -3.74 9.93 -2.84
N GLU A 70 -2.73 9.51 -2.08
CA GLU A 70 -1.60 8.80 -2.64
C GLU A 70 -1.85 7.30 -2.63
N SER A 71 -2.32 6.79 -1.50
CA SER A 71 -2.49 5.35 -1.40
C SER A 71 -3.64 4.83 -2.25
N THR A 72 -4.58 5.68 -2.61
CA THR A 72 -5.69 5.25 -3.46
C THR A 72 -5.24 4.95 -4.88
N ARG A 73 -4.01 5.34 -5.23
CA ARG A 73 -3.48 5.08 -6.56
C ARG A 73 -2.46 3.96 -6.60
N ILE A 74 -2.32 3.23 -5.50
CA ILE A 74 -1.39 2.11 -5.42
C ILE A 74 -2.21 0.86 -5.20
N TYR A 75 -2.05 -0.12 -6.07
CA TYR A 75 -2.92 -1.29 -6.08
C TYR A 75 -2.15 -2.56 -5.83
N GLY A 76 -2.82 -3.49 -5.20
CA GLY A 76 -2.24 -4.79 -4.96
C GLY A 76 -3.28 -5.82 -4.64
N GLU A 77 -2.83 -7.04 -4.51
CA GLU A 77 -3.69 -8.17 -4.21
C GLU A 77 -3.49 -8.55 -2.75
N ILE A 78 -4.57 -8.74 -2.01
CA ILE A 78 -4.46 -9.11 -0.61
C ILE A 78 -3.98 -10.54 -0.54
N ILE A 79 -2.86 -10.75 0.16
CA ILE A 79 -2.27 -12.07 0.28
C ILE A 79 -2.23 -12.57 1.71
N GLY A 80 -2.67 -11.75 2.68
CA GLY A 80 -2.72 -12.18 4.06
C GLY A 80 -3.22 -11.07 4.93
N GLY A 81 -3.56 -11.38 6.15
CA GLY A 81 -4.05 -10.38 7.07
C GLY A 81 -4.33 -11.02 8.41
N GLU A 82 -4.95 -10.24 9.28
CA GLU A 82 -5.19 -10.73 10.61
C GLU A 82 -6.16 -11.89 10.66
N ASP A 83 -7.01 -12.00 9.68
CA ASP A 83 -8.01 -13.06 9.70
C ASP A 83 -7.56 -14.33 9.05
N GLU A 84 -6.33 -14.39 8.68
CA GLU A 84 -5.85 -15.59 8.06
C GLU A 84 -5.67 -16.74 8.95
#